data_17fd2c8b3e48bca5daaf5a9ccd3d46c1
#
_entry.id   17fd2c8b3e48bca5daaf5a9ccd3d46c1
#
_cell.length_a   1.000
_cell.length_b   1.000
_cell.length_c   1.000
_cell.angle_alpha   90.00
_cell.angle_beta   90.00
_cell.angle_gamma   90.00
#
_symmetry.space_group_name_H-M   'P 1'
#
loop_
_entity.id
_entity.type
_entity.pdbx_description
1 polymer ?
#
loop_
_entity_poly.entity_id
_entity_poly.type
_entity_poly.pdbx_seq_one_letter_code
_entity_poly.pdbx_strand_id
1 'polypeptide(L)'
;MEQIVTSTQKKVFIKWLIEQHVLDNRETIWLLNYLRSNERLLNIVHFVEAIGQRERSIVISCNSRRDSDFEYIKSAVRTTDPEKAFHDLRLNQDDPVYIKINMESVQPSAEYFAVLEDSQDSSPLSIHETYGKAAENATNAAERAYAETIIYEQINHALDIGDRDKFIELSKLWKTIKGQNH
;
A
#
# COMPACT_ATOMS: atom_id res chain seq x y z
N MET A 1 0.78 22.57 -3.59
CA MET A 1 2.01 21.96 -4.15
C MET A 1 1.65 20.57 -4.63
N GLU A 2 1.80 20.32 -5.90
CA GLU A 2 1.69 18.95 -6.42
C GLU A 2 2.86 18.13 -5.87
N GLN A 3 2.57 17.06 -5.19
CA GLN A 3 3.58 16.14 -4.73
C GLN A 3 4.12 15.38 -5.95
N ILE A 4 5.34 15.65 -6.33
CA ILE A 4 5.98 14.93 -7.44
C ILE A 4 6.38 13.54 -6.94
N VAL A 5 5.64 12.53 -7.41
CA VAL A 5 5.95 11.13 -7.12
C VAL A 5 7.03 10.65 -8.09
N THR A 6 8.14 10.18 -7.54
CA THR A 6 9.28 9.70 -8.33
C THR A 6 9.06 8.28 -8.84
N SER A 7 9.70 7.93 -9.95
CA SER A 7 9.72 6.55 -10.48
C SER A 7 10.24 5.55 -9.45
N THR A 8 11.17 5.95 -8.60
CA THR A 8 11.71 5.11 -7.52
C THR A 8 10.65 4.76 -6.48
N GLN A 9 9.84 5.73 -6.05
CA GLN A 9 8.72 5.48 -5.13
C GLN A 9 7.70 4.51 -5.74
N LYS A 10 7.36 4.69 -7.01
CA LYS A 10 6.46 3.78 -7.75
C LYS A 10 7.03 2.36 -7.84
N LYS A 11 8.34 2.21 -8.10
CA LYS A 11 9.02 0.89 -8.10
C LYS A 11 8.94 0.20 -6.72
N VAL A 12 9.19 0.94 -5.65
CA VAL A 12 9.12 0.43 -4.28
C VAL A 12 7.71 -0.03 -3.93
N PHE A 13 6.71 0.79 -4.26
CA PHE A 13 5.31 0.44 -4.03
C PHE A 13 4.85 -0.80 -4.81
N ILE A 14 5.16 -0.89 -6.10
CA ILE A 14 4.80 -2.06 -6.91
C ILE A 14 5.46 -3.33 -6.36
N LYS A 15 6.73 -3.25 -5.97
CA LYS A 15 7.45 -4.36 -5.33
C LYS A 15 6.75 -4.79 -4.04
N TRP A 16 6.46 -3.83 -3.17
CA TRP A 16 5.74 -4.08 -1.91
C TRP A 16 4.39 -4.76 -2.17
N LEU A 17 3.58 -4.26 -3.10
CA LEU A 17 2.28 -4.81 -3.43
C LEU A 17 2.35 -6.27 -3.90
N ILE A 18 3.32 -6.60 -4.73
CA ILE A 18 3.54 -7.97 -5.21
C ILE A 18 3.96 -8.89 -4.05
N GLU A 19 4.80 -8.42 -3.14
CA GLU A 19 5.30 -9.17 -1.98
C GLU A 19 4.21 -9.45 -0.92
N GLN A 20 3.10 -8.71 -0.94
CA GLN A 20 1.96 -8.98 -0.04
C GLN A 20 1.18 -10.25 -0.40
N HIS A 21 1.41 -10.84 -1.57
CA HIS A 21 0.71 -12.03 -2.06
C HIS A 21 -0.83 -11.91 -2.06
N VAL A 22 -1.33 -10.71 -2.33
CA VAL A 22 -2.77 -10.38 -2.35
C VAL A 22 -3.35 -10.30 -3.75
N LEU A 23 -2.53 -10.54 -4.76
CA LEU A 23 -2.91 -10.56 -6.16
C LEU A 23 -3.02 -12.01 -6.63
N ASP A 24 -4.22 -12.43 -6.99
CA ASP A 24 -4.50 -13.80 -7.41
C ASP A 24 -4.17 -14.02 -8.90
N ASN A 25 -4.27 -12.97 -9.70
CA ASN A 25 -4.06 -13.04 -11.15
C ASN A 25 -2.58 -12.89 -11.52
N ARG A 26 -1.98 -13.94 -12.07
CA ARG A 26 -0.58 -13.95 -12.54
C ARG A 26 -0.29 -12.93 -13.64
N GLU A 27 -1.23 -12.70 -14.52
CA GLU A 27 -1.08 -11.73 -15.61
C GLU A 27 -1.05 -10.30 -15.09
N THR A 28 -1.81 -10.00 -14.03
CA THR A 28 -1.74 -8.73 -13.32
C THR A 28 -0.37 -8.52 -12.64
N ILE A 29 0.16 -9.55 -11.99
CA ILE A 29 1.49 -9.52 -11.39
C ILE A 29 2.57 -9.30 -12.47
N TRP A 30 2.45 -9.98 -13.59
CA TRP A 30 3.36 -9.81 -14.71
C TRP A 30 3.29 -8.39 -15.31
N LEU A 31 2.09 -7.84 -15.46
CA LEU A 31 1.91 -6.45 -15.91
C LEU A 31 2.56 -5.43 -14.96
N LEU A 32 2.38 -5.61 -13.66
CA LEU A 32 3.01 -4.76 -12.64
C LEU A 32 4.54 -4.85 -12.67
N ASN A 33 5.10 -6.05 -12.85
CA ASN A 33 6.54 -6.24 -13.03
C ASN A 33 7.05 -5.57 -14.31
N TYR A 34 6.29 -5.63 -15.38
CA TYR A 34 6.61 -4.94 -16.63
C TYR A 34 6.65 -3.42 -16.43
N LEU A 35 5.64 -2.84 -15.76
CA LEU A 35 5.62 -1.42 -15.42
C LEU A 35 6.84 -1.04 -14.56
N ARG A 36 7.15 -1.84 -13.55
CA ARG A 36 8.31 -1.63 -12.67
C ARG A 36 9.64 -1.61 -13.43
N SER A 37 9.76 -2.42 -14.46
CA SER A 37 10.97 -2.54 -15.28
C SER A 37 11.11 -1.45 -16.33
N ASN A 38 10.04 -0.73 -16.62
CA ASN A 38 10.00 0.30 -17.66
C ASN A 38 9.83 1.70 -17.07
N GLU A 39 10.93 2.42 -16.95
CA GLU A 39 10.96 3.76 -16.35
C GLU A 39 10.12 4.78 -17.14
N ARG A 40 10.08 4.65 -18.46
CA ARG A 40 9.27 5.53 -19.32
C ARG A 40 7.77 5.37 -19.01
N LEU A 41 7.31 4.14 -18.82
CA LEU A 41 5.93 3.87 -18.42
C LEU A 41 5.63 4.36 -17.00
N LEU A 42 6.58 4.24 -16.07
CA LEU A 42 6.40 4.74 -14.71
C LEU A 42 6.22 6.26 -14.66
N ASN A 43 6.79 6.99 -15.60
CA ASN A 43 6.64 8.44 -15.67
C ASN A 43 5.21 8.87 -16.06
N ILE A 44 4.49 8.04 -16.81
CA ILE A 44 3.09 8.31 -17.21
C ILE A 44 2.05 7.60 -16.34
N VAL A 45 2.49 6.72 -15.45
CA VAL A 45 1.61 6.03 -14.49
C VAL A 45 1.37 6.89 -13.27
N HIS A 46 0.10 7.10 -12.94
CA HIS A 46 -0.33 7.86 -11.76
C HIS A 46 -1.20 6.98 -10.86
N PHE A 47 -0.79 6.77 -9.63
CA PHE A 47 -1.60 6.05 -8.64
C PHE A 47 -2.59 7.02 -8.00
N VAL A 48 -3.88 6.68 -8.05
CA VAL A 48 -4.96 7.55 -7.59
C VAL A 48 -5.94 6.78 -6.71
N GLU A 49 -6.57 7.49 -5.78
CA GLU A 49 -7.61 6.91 -4.92
C GLU A 49 -8.95 6.76 -5.65
N ALA A 50 -9.25 7.69 -6.56
CA ALA A 50 -10.45 7.66 -7.37
C ALA A 50 -10.14 7.93 -8.84
N ILE A 51 -10.76 7.16 -9.73
CA ILE A 51 -10.53 7.29 -11.17
C ILE A 51 -11.32 8.45 -11.79
N GLY A 52 -12.54 8.71 -11.30
CA GLY A 52 -13.41 9.74 -11.86
C GLY A 52 -13.74 9.50 -13.34
N GLN A 53 -13.69 10.56 -14.15
CA GLN A 53 -13.97 10.52 -15.60
C GLN A 53 -12.70 10.40 -16.46
N ARG A 54 -11.67 9.74 -15.99
CA ARG A 54 -10.40 9.63 -16.71
C ARG A 54 -10.49 8.66 -17.87
N GLU A 55 -9.93 9.04 -19.00
CA GLU A 55 -10.06 8.30 -20.26
C GLU A 55 -9.26 6.99 -20.29
N ARG A 56 -8.16 6.89 -19.52
CA ARG A 56 -7.27 5.73 -19.51
C ARG A 56 -6.94 5.32 -18.09
N SER A 57 -7.50 4.21 -17.65
CA SER A 57 -7.43 3.80 -16.24
C SER A 57 -7.31 2.30 -16.07
N ILE A 58 -6.61 1.88 -15.00
CA ILE A 58 -6.53 0.50 -14.56
C ILE A 58 -7.06 0.41 -13.13
N VAL A 59 -7.93 -0.54 -12.86
CA VAL A 59 -8.39 -0.88 -11.51
C VAL A 59 -7.90 -2.28 -11.17
N ILE A 60 -7.17 -2.40 -10.08
CA ILE A 60 -6.67 -3.67 -9.55
C ILE A 60 -7.28 -3.86 -8.16
N SER A 61 -7.91 -5.01 -7.94
CA SER A 61 -8.53 -5.37 -6.66
C SER A 61 -7.76 -6.51 -6.00
N CYS A 62 -7.33 -6.28 -4.75
CA CYS A 62 -6.58 -7.25 -3.98
C CYS A 62 -7.54 -8.17 -3.21
N ASN A 63 -7.31 -9.49 -3.27
CA ASN A 63 -8.14 -10.50 -2.60
C ASN A 63 -9.64 -10.30 -2.79
N SER A 64 -10.03 -9.92 -3.99
CA SER A 64 -11.41 -9.63 -4.33
C SER A 64 -12.23 -10.91 -4.45
N ARG A 65 -13.37 -10.97 -3.80
CA ARG A 65 -14.40 -11.97 -4.05
C ARG A 65 -15.25 -11.64 -5.27
N ARG A 66 -14.86 -10.62 -6.03
CA ARG A 66 -15.55 -10.18 -7.25
C ARG A 66 -15.15 -11.04 -8.43
N ASP A 67 -15.96 -11.06 -9.45
CA ASP A 67 -15.74 -11.84 -10.67
C ASP A 67 -14.49 -11.41 -11.47
N SER A 68 -13.92 -10.25 -11.15
CA SER A 68 -12.73 -9.72 -11.80
C SER A 68 -11.84 -8.93 -10.85
N ASP A 69 -10.56 -9.32 -10.78
CA ASP A 69 -9.52 -8.63 -10.00
C ASP A 69 -8.85 -7.51 -10.79
N PHE A 70 -9.13 -7.41 -12.08
CA PHE A 70 -8.50 -6.47 -13.00
C PHE A 70 -9.52 -5.87 -13.96
N GLU A 71 -9.47 -4.56 -14.14
CA GLU A 71 -10.25 -3.84 -15.14
C GLU A 71 -9.38 -2.78 -15.80
N TYR A 72 -9.36 -2.77 -17.12
CA TYR A 72 -8.74 -1.72 -17.92
C TYR A 72 -9.81 -0.94 -18.67
N ILE A 73 -9.76 0.38 -18.57
CA ILE A 73 -10.71 1.31 -19.17
C ILE A 73 -9.96 2.26 -20.08
N LYS A 74 -10.37 2.32 -21.36
CA LYS A 74 -9.86 3.31 -22.30
C LYS A 74 -11.04 3.90 -23.08
N SER A 75 -11.31 5.18 -22.85
CA SER A 75 -12.50 5.87 -23.41
C SER A 75 -13.80 5.10 -23.07
N ALA A 76 -14.51 4.57 -24.05
CA ALA A 76 -15.73 3.78 -23.86
C ALA A 76 -15.49 2.27 -23.74
N VAL A 77 -14.25 1.81 -23.90
CA VAL A 77 -13.91 0.38 -23.90
C VAL A 77 -13.47 -0.07 -22.53
N ARG A 78 -14.05 -1.16 -22.05
CA ARG A 78 -13.66 -1.85 -20.81
C ARG A 78 -13.24 -3.28 -21.10
N THR A 79 -12.19 -3.73 -20.44
CA THR A 79 -11.74 -5.13 -20.51
C THR A 79 -11.18 -5.57 -19.15
N THR A 80 -11.39 -6.84 -18.85
CA THR A 80 -10.83 -7.50 -17.66
C THR A 80 -9.56 -8.28 -17.96
N ASP A 81 -9.05 -8.17 -19.16
CA ASP A 81 -7.88 -8.88 -19.65
C ASP A 81 -6.62 -8.02 -19.53
N PRO A 82 -5.66 -8.37 -18.60
CA PRO A 82 -4.42 -7.63 -18.43
C PRO A 82 -3.53 -7.61 -19.68
N GLU A 83 -3.63 -8.61 -20.54
CA GLU A 83 -2.84 -8.69 -21.77
C GLU A 83 -3.21 -7.57 -22.75
N LYS A 84 -4.49 -7.23 -22.84
CA LYS A 84 -4.96 -6.10 -23.66
C LYS A 84 -4.44 -4.77 -23.14
N ALA A 85 -4.42 -4.58 -21.82
CA ALA A 85 -3.80 -3.40 -21.20
C ALA A 85 -2.30 -3.33 -21.51
N PHE A 86 -1.60 -4.45 -21.42
CA PHE A 86 -0.18 -4.54 -21.77
C PHE A 86 0.09 -4.11 -23.22
N HIS A 87 -0.66 -4.63 -24.17
CA HIS A 87 -0.48 -4.27 -25.58
C HIS A 87 -0.71 -2.77 -25.81
N ASP A 88 -1.72 -2.19 -25.19
CA ASP A 88 -1.99 -0.77 -25.32
C ASP A 88 -0.89 0.08 -24.65
N LEU A 89 -0.43 -0.29 -23.47
CA LEU A 89 0.67 0.39 -22.76
C LEU A 89 1.99 0.33 -23.53
N ARG A 90 2.24 -0.78 -24.21
CA ARG A 90 3.42 -0.96 -25.04
C ARG A 90 3.42 -0.04 -26.27
N LEU A 91 2.25 0.10 -26.90
CA LEU A 91 2.10 0.89 -28.13
C LEU A 91 1.96 2.39 -27.86
N ASN A 92 1.36 2.77 -26.74
CA ASN A 92 1.07 4.14 -26.37
C ASN A 92 1.71 4.50 -25.02
N GLN A 93 2.93 5.01 -25.05
CA GLN A 93 3.75 5.34 -23.87
C GLN A 93 3.77 6.84 -23.55
N ASP A 94 2.97 7.64 -24.23
CA ASP A 94 2.97 9.10 -24.09
C ASP A 94 1.74 9.61 -23.32
N ASP A 95 0.62 8.88 -23.37
CA ASP A 95 -0.60 9.26 -22.68
C ASP A 95 -0.61 8.78 -21.22
N PRO A 96 -1.05 9.61 -20.27
CA PRO A 96 -1.09 9.24 -18.86
C PRO A 96 -2.03 8.07 -18.60
N VAL A 97 -1.66 7.23 -17.63
CA VAL A 97 -2.43 6.08 -17.16
C VAL A 97 -2.68 6.21 -15.67
N TYR A 98 -3.93 6.14 -15.26
CA TYR A 98 -4.32 6.24 -13.87
C TYR A 98 -4.62 4.86 -13.29
N ILE A 99 -3.94 4.50 -12.21
CA ILE A 99 -4.08 3.19 -11.58
C ILE A 99 -4.69 3.36 -10.18
N LYS A 100 -5.81 2.68 -9.98
CA LYS A 100 -6.45 2.55 -8.68
C LYS A 100 -6.22 1.15 -8.13
N ILE A 101 -5.76 1.05 -6.90
CA ILE A 101 -5.61 -0.21 -6.18
C ILE A 101 -6.68 -0.28 -5.08
N ASN A 102 -7.57 -1.26 -5.16
CA ASN A 102 -8.55 -1.54 -4.12
C ASN A 102 -7.95 -2.49 -3.10
N MET A 103 -7.65 -1.99 -1.91
CA MET A 103 -7.03 -2.74 -0.82
C MET A 103 -8.04 -3.06 0.29
N GLU A 104 -9.15 -3.73 -0.05
CA GLU A 104 -10.21 -4.06 0.94
C GLU A 104 -9.71 -4.99 2.05
N SER A 105 -8.73 -5.83 1.74
CA SER A 105 -8.19 -6.84 2.67
C SER A 105 -6.76 -6.56 3.14
N VAL A 106 -6.16 -5.47 2.70
CA VAL A 106 -4.79 -5.09 3.04
C VAL A 106 -4.77 -3.71 3.66
N GLN A 107 -4.09 -3.56 4.79
CA GLN A 107 -3.90 -2.22 5.35
C GLN A 107 -2.99 -1.39 4.46
N PRO A 108 -3.42 -0.18 4.08
CA PRO A 108 -2.57 0.74 3.32
C PRO A 108 -1.26 1.00 4.06
N SER A 109 -0.16 0.93 3.32
CA SER A 109 1.18 1.13 3.85
C SER A 109 1.71 2.53 3.55
N ALA A 110 2.84 2.87 4.16
CA ALA A 110 3.54 4.12 3.86
C ALA A 110 3.94 4.20 2.37
N GLU A 111 4.31 3.06 1.76
CA GLU A 111 4.65 2.97 0.34
C GLU A 111 3.47 3.32 -0.56
N TYR A 112 2.26 2.90 -0.20
CA TYR A 112 1.03 3.24 -0.92
C TYR A 112 0.74 4.74 -0.87
N PHE A 113 0.79 5.33 0.33
CA PHE A 113 0.55 6.77 0.50
C PHE A 113 1.63 7.63 -0.18
N ALA A 114 2.86 7.14 -0.25
CA ALA A 114 3.97 7.83 -0.91
C ALA A 114 3.79 7.96 -2.43
N VAL A 115 2.99 7.09 -3.05
CA VAL A 115 2.76 7.10 -4.50
C VAL A 115 1.41 7.65 -4.91
N LEU A 116 0.48 7.89 -3.97
CA LEU A 116 -0.82 8.48 -4.28
C LEU A 116 -0.64 9.92 -4.78
N GLU A 117 -1.16 10.16 -5.96
CA GLU A 117 -1.24 11.48 -6.56
C GLU A 117 -2.66 12.02 -6.43
N ASP A 118 -2.80 13.29 -6.06
CA ASP A 118 -4.09 13.93 -5.90
C ASP A 118 -4.90 13.87 -7.20
N SER A 119 -6.07 13.28 -7.13
CA SER A 119 -7.05 13.45 -8.19
C SER A 119 -7.73 14.80 -8.01
N GLN A 120 -7.86 15.57 -9.06
CA GLN A 120 -8.54 16.88 -9.05
C GLN A 120 -10.00 16.83 -8.56
N ASP A 121 -10.56 15.63 -8.42
CA ASP A 121 -11.93 15.36 -7.98
C ASP A 121 -12.04 14.99 -6.48
N SER A 122 -10.91 14.80 -5.78
CA SER A 122 -10.93 14.50 -4.33
C SER A 122 -10.85 15.78 -3.53
N SER A 123 -11.80 15.98 -2.62
CA SER A 123 -11.72 17.08 -1.68
C SER A 123 -10.41 17.00 -0.87
N PRO A 124 -9.62 18.09 -0.81
CA PRO A 124 -8.35 18.11 -0.05
C PRO A 124 -8.49 17.67 1.41
N LEU A 125 -9.67 17.86 1.99
CA LEU A 125 -9.98 17.52 3.38
C LEU A 125 -10.04 16.01 3.63
N SER A 126 -10.55 15.21 2.67
CA SER A 126 -10.67 13.75 2.86
C SER A 126 -9.31 13.05 2.78
N ILE A 127 -8.41 13.56 1.96
CA ILE A 127 -7.06 13.01 1.80
C ILE A 127 -6.24 13.30 3.05
N HIS A 128 -6.24 14.53 3.57
CA HIS A 128 -5.54 14.89 4.80
C HIS A 128 -6.02 14.10 6.01
N GLU A 129 -7.31 13.81 6.10
CA GLU A 129 -7.89 13.05 7.19
C GLU A 129 -7.48 11.56 7.12
N THR A 130 -7.49 10.98 5.93
CA THR A 130 -7.07 9.60 5.69
C THR A 130 -5.55 9.44 5.90
N TYR A 131 -4.74 10.37 5.39
CA TYR A 131 -3.28 10.41 5.62
C TYR A 131 -2.94 10.59 7.11
N GLY A 132 -3.62 11.51 7.80
CA GLY A 132 -3.40 11.75 9.21
C GLY A 132 -3.64 10.50 10.05
N LYS A 133 -4.75 9.81 9.85
CA LYS A 133 -5.08 8.57 10.57
C LYS A 133 -4.12 7.42 10.23
N ALA A 134 -3.73 7.27 8.99
CA ALA A 134 -2.80 6.21 8.58
C ALA A 134 -1.39 6.46 9.11
N ALA A 135 -0.90 7.69 9.07
CA ALA A 135 0.38 8.07 9.65
C ALA A 135 0.38 7.90 11.18
N GLU A 136 -0.69 8.30 11.86
CA GLU A 136 -0.86 8.11 13.29
C GLU A 136 -0.90 6.62 13.67
N ASN A 137 -1.64 5.80 12.94
CA ASN A 137 -1.69 4.36 13.17
C ASN A 137 -0.35 3.67 12.93
N ALA A 138 0.39 4.07 11.90
CA ALA A 138 1.73 3.55 11.62
C ALA A 138 2.73 3.93 12.71
N THR A 139 2.68 5.18 13.20
CA THR A 139 3.51 5.66 14.30
C THR A 139 3.20 4.92 15.59
N ASN A 140 1.92 4.79 15.93
CA ASN A 140 1.48 4.07 17.12
C ASN A 140 1.87 2.59 17.08
N ALA A 141 1.78 1.93 15.92
CA ALA A 141 2.21 0.54 15.76
C ALA A 141 3.73 0.39 15.91
N ALA A 142 4.52 1.29 15.36
CA ALA A 142 5.97 1.30 15.50
C ALA A 142 6.41 1.57 16.95
N GLU A 143 5.77 2.52 17.64
CA GLU A 143 6.03 2.82 19.04
C GLU A 143 5.69 1.63 19.95
N ARG A 144 4.58 0.93 19.70
CA ARG A 144 4.21 -0.29 20.44
C ARG A 144 5.22 -1.41 20.22
N ALA A 145 5.61 -1.68 18.99
CA ALA A 145 6.61 -2.71 18.66
C ALA A 145 7.95 -2.42 19.34
N TYR A 146 8.37 -1.17 19.34
CA TYR A 146 9.59 -0.73 20.03
C TYR A 146 9.50 -0.90 21.55
N ALA A 147 8.36 -0.49 22.14
CA ALA A 147 8.12 -0.65 23.58
C ALA A 147 8.08 -2.13 23.99
N GLU A 148 7.45 -3.00 23.21
CA GLU A 148 7.42 -4.44 23.43
C GLU A 148 8.83 -5.03 23.42
N THR A 149 9.67 -4.63 22.48
CA THR A 149 11.06 -5.10 22.38
C THR A 149 11.88 -4.70 23.61
N ILE A 150 11.80 -3.45 24.04
CA ILE A 150 12.52 -2.95 25.23
C ILE A 150 12.06 -3.69 26.50
N ILE A 151 10.76 -3.84 26.68
CA ILE A 151 10.22 -4.53 27.86
C ILE A 151 10.66 -6.00 27.88
N TYR A 152 10.66 -6.66 26.74
CA TYR A 152 11.12 -8.05 26.60
C TYR A 152 12.60 -8.19 26.97
N GLU A 153 13.46 -7.29 26.51
CA GLU A 153 14.88 -7.25 26.87
C GLU A 153 15.09 -7.02 28.37
N GLN A 154 14.32 -6.12 28.98
CA GLN A 154 14.37 -5.85 30.41
C GLN A 154 13.88 -7.04 31.24
N ILE A 155 12.86 -7.78 30.79
CA ILE A 155 12.40 -9.02 31.41
C ILE A 155 13.52 -10.08 31.40
N ASN A 156 14.18 -10.28 30.29
CA ASN A 156 15.30 -11.23 30.18
C ASN A 156 16.45 -10.81 31.09
N HIS A 157 16.78 -9.52 31.14
CA HIS A 157 17.82 -9.03 32.03
C HIS A 157 17.46 -9.24 33.51
N ALA A 158 16.21 -8.99 33.93
CA ALA A 158 15.75 -9.26 35.29
C ALA A 158 15.83 -10.76 35.66
N LEU A 159 15.58 -11.64 34.70
CA LEU A 159 15.77 -13.09 34.88
C LEU A 159 17.25 -13.46 35.07
N ASP A 160 18.13 -12.90 34.24
CA ASP A 160 19.57 -13.18 34.27
C ASP A 160 20.22 -12.77 35.60
N ILE A 161 19.78 -11.64 36.16
CA ILE A 161 20.29 -11.13 37.45
C ILE A 161 19.51 -11.66 38.69
N GLY A 162 18.43 -12.43 38.46
CA GLY A 162 17.59 -13.00 39.53
C GLY A 162 16.74 -11.97 40.28
N ASP A 163 16.43 -10.82 39.68
CA ASP A 163 15.58 -9.77 40.26
C ASP A 163 14.11 -10.13 40.08
N ARG A 164 13.55 -10.87 41.02
CA ARG A 164 12.19 -11.38 41.00
C ARG A 164 11.12 -10.28 41.01
N ASP A 165 11.34 -9.22 41.77
CA ASP A 165 10.36 -8.14 41.93
C ASP A 165 10.21 -7.35 40.62
N LYS A 166 11.35 -7.03 40.01
CA LYS A 166 11.41 -6.36 38.69
C LYS A 166 10.82 -7.24 37.57
N PHE A 167 11.10 -8.54 37.60
CA PHE A 167 10.49 -9.48 36.67
C PHE A 167 8.96 -9.50 36.73
N ILE A 168 8.38 -9.51 37.94
CA ILE A 168 6.93 -9.50 38.15
C ILE A 168 6.32 -8.19 37.63
N GLU A 169 6.94 -7.06 37.96
CA GLU A 169 6.48 -5.74 37.51
C GLU A 169 6.46 -5.60 36.00
N LEU A 170 7.56 -5.96 35.35
CA LEU A 170 7.73 -5.89 33.90
C LEU A 170 6.79 -6.87 33.16
N SER A 171 6.57 -8.08 33.74
CA SER A 171 5.65 -9.06 33.18
C SER A 171 4.20 -8.59 33.22
N LYS A 172 3.78 -7.87 34.27
CA LYS A 172 2.47 -7.22 34.32
C LYS A 172 2.31 -6.14 33.28
N LEU A 173 3.33 -5.30 33.12
CA LEU A 173 3.34 -4.23 32.14
C LEU A 173 3.25 -4.80 30.70
N TRP A 174 3.98 -5.86 30.41
CA TRP A 174 3.95 -6.54 29.11
C TRP A 174 2.57 -7.13 28.78
N LYS A 175 1.91 -7.75 29.76
CA LYS A 175 0.54 -8.25 29.61
C LYS A 175 -0.47 -7.14 29.36
N THR A 176 -0.30 -5.99 30.00
CA THR A 176 -1.17 -4.82 29.78
C THR A 176 -1.04 -4.29 28.34
N ILE A 177 0.16 -4.21 27.83
CA ILE A 177 0.42 -3.76 26.44
C ILE A 177 -0.16 -4.74 25.41
N LYS A 178 0.00 -6.06 25.65
CA LYS A 178 -0.60 -7.08 24.78
C LYS A 178 -2.13 -7.20 24.91
N GLY A 179 -2.67 -6.95 26.08
CA GLY A 179 -4.11 -7.04 26.34
C GLY A 179 -4.94 -5.93 25.68
N GLN A 180 -4.32 -4.86 25.21
CA GLN A 180 -5.00 -3.79 24.46
C GLN A 180 -5.23 -4.13 22.97
N ASN A 181 -4.86 -5.33 22.53
CA ASN A 181 -5.04 -5.82 21.16
C ASN A 181 -6.32 -6.65 20.95
N HIS A 182 -7.33 -6.48 21.81
CA HIS A 182 -8.66 -7.11 21.62
C HIS A 182 -9.74 -6.06 21.48
#